data_2d6728f49867b84d82ca43af15f0d1f9
#
_entry.id   2d6728f49867b84d82ca43af15f0d1f9
#
_cell.length_a   1.000
_cell.length_b   1.000
_cell.length_c   1.000
_cell.angle_alpha   90.00
_cell.angle_beta   90.00
_cell.angle_gamma   90.00
#
_symmetry.space_group_name_H-M   'P 1'
#
loop_
_entity.id
_entity.type
_entity.pdbx_description
1 polymer ?
#
loop_
_entity_poly.entity_id
_entity_poly.type
_entity_poly.pdbx_seq_one_letter_code
_entity_poly.pdbx_strand_id
1 'polypeptide(L)'
;MKLLFLTLLFVSSSLFLCAQKKITTDQTSKINTAADKIESKCIAWRRDIHEHPELGNNEHRTAKLIANHLRSLGIEVKEGVGKTGVVGILKGAKPGPCIALRADMDGLPIVERVDLPFASKVKSTYNGKEVGVMHACGHDTHVAILMSVAEILAGLKNELKGTVKFVFQPAEEGPPEGEEGGAPLMIKEGVMEDPKVDAMVGFHIESDIEVGKIEYKSGAFMASSDWFVIKVKGKGSHGSQPWHGIDPIVVSAQIIQGIQNIVSRQSDLTKAPVVITVGRIESGIRNNIIPEESTMYGTIRTLDSKMRLDVHERIKRVATNIAEANGATAEITIDEKTLVTYNDPELLKKIIPSLERSASKENVIERNWVTGSEDFSYYGLKAPSVFLNLGGMPKGNDPQKAPAHHTADFFIDESGMKTGIKAFCNIVFDYMNMPATTNQSSQTKKPF
;
A
#
# COMPACT_ATOMS: atom_id res chain seq x y z
N MET A 1 34.70 -22.56 43.23
CA MET A 1 34.88 -21.58 42.10
C MET A 1 33.83 -21.64 41.02
N LYS A 2 33.23 -22.79 40.67
CA LYS A 2 32.18 -22.86 39.64
C LYS A 2 30.81 -22.25 40.01
N LEU A 3 30.45 -22.18 41.29
CA LEU A 3 29.16 -21.63 41.75
C LEU A 3 29.13 -20.08 41.76
N LEU A 4 30.28 -19.44 41.92
CA LEU A 4 30.38 -17.95 41.93
C LEU A 4 30.26 -17.35 40.52
N PHE A 5 30.65 -18.08 39.47
CA PHE A 5 30.56 -17.64 38.08
C PHE A 5 29.11 -17.68 37.55
N LEU A 6 28.28 -18.65 37.99
CA LEU A 6 26.87 -18.74 37.56
C LEU A 6 26.01 -17.64 38.15
N THR A 7 26.27 -17.22 39.41
CA THR A 7 25.51 -16.13 40.05
C THR A 7 25.86 -14.77 39.48
N LEU A 8 27.11 -14.52 39.05
CA LEU A 8 27.47 -13.26 38.38
C LEU A 8 26.83 -13.13 36.98
N LEU A 9 26.69 -14.22 36.23
CA LEU A 9 26.03 -14.20 34.93
C LEU A 9 24.50 -13.91 35.04
N PHE A 10 23.84 -14.48 36.05
CA PHE A 10 22.41 -14.25 36.30
C PHE A 10 22.11 -12.82 36.79
N VAL A 11 22.96 -12.25 37.62
CA VAL A 11 22.81 -10.88 38.11
C VAL A 11 23.08 -9.85 36.99
N SER A 12 24.07 -10.12 36.13
CA SER A 12 24.39 -9.25 35.00
C SER A 12 23.28 -9.27 33.94
N SER A 13 22.68 -10.41 33.64
CA SER A 13 21.55 -10.51 32.72
C SER A 13 20.27 -9.85 33.28
N SER A 14 19.98 -9.99 34.56
CA SER A 14 18.83 -9.34 35.21
C SER A 14 18.95 -7.82 35.28
N LEU A 15 20.18 -7.31 35.53
CA LEU A 15 20.47 -5.87 35.51
C LEU A 15 20.36 -5.29 34.09
N PHE A 16 20.80 -6.02 33.08
CA PHE A 16 20.70 -5.61 31.68
C PHE A 16 19.24 -5.55 31.20
N LEU A 17 18.43 -6.57 31.53
CA LEU A 17 16.97 -6.56 31.25
C LEU A 17 16.25 -5.44 31.98
N CYS A 18 16.59 -5.16 33.23
CA CYS A 18 15.97 -4.07 34.00
C CYS A 18 16.34 -2.69 33.46
N ALA A 19 17.60 -2.49 33.06
CA ALA A 19 18.06 -1.26 32.43
C ALA A 19 17.41 -1.03 31.05
N GLN A 20 17.31 -2.09 30.24
CA GLN A 20 16.66 -2.03 28.92
C GLN A 20 15.15 -1.72 29.04
N LYS A 21 14.45 -2.32 30.01
CA LYS A 21 13.04 -2.03 30.32
C LYS A 21 12.85 -0.58 30.79
N LYS A 22 13.76 -0.03 31.58
CA LYS A 22 13.71 1.36 32.06
C LYS A 22 13.95 2.37 30.93
N ILE A 23 14.90 2.10 30.02
CA ILE A 23 15.18 2.94 28.83
C ILE A 23 13.97 2.98 27.91
N THR A 24 13.34 1.83 27.65
CA THR A 24 12.16 1.73 26.77
C THR A 24 10.96 2.51 27.34
N THR A 25 10.76 2.48 28.68
CA THR A 25 9.67 3.21 29.34
C THR A 25 9.86 4.72 29.27
N ASP A 26 11.07 5.23 29.50
CA ASP A 26 11.38 6.66 29.38
C ASP A 26 11.19 7.17 27.95
N GLN A 27 11.64 6.41 26.97
CA GLN A 27 11.52 6.75 25.55
C GLN A 27 10.06 6.77 25.05
N THR A 28 9.27 5.76 25.44
CA THR A 28 7.82 5.73 25.15
C THR A 28 7.10 6.93 25.78
N SER A 29 7.45 7.34 26.99
CA SER A 29 6.90 8.53 27.64
C SER A 29 7.22 9.82 26.88
N LYS A 30 8.45 9.98 26.40
CA LYS A 30 8.86 11.11 25.56
C LYS A 30 8.08 11.15 24.24
N ILE A 31 7.93 10.00 23.56
CA ILE A 31 7.16 9.88 22.33
C ILE A 31 5.69 10.23 22.57
N ASN A 32 5.07 9.71 23.63
CA ASN A 32 3.69 10.02 23.97
C ASN A 32 3.49 11.51 24.21
N THR A 33 4.35 12.13 25.01
CA THR A 33 4.30 13.57 25.27
C THR A 33 4.49 14.41 24.00
N ALA A 34 5.40 14.00 23.12
CA ALA A 34 5.62 14.69 21.85
C ALA A 34 4.43 14.51 20.89
N ALA A 35 3.84 13.31 20.83
CA ALA A 35 2.64 13.02 20.03
C ALA A 35 1.43 13.84 20.51
N ASP A 36 1.24 13.99 21.82
CA ASP A 36 0.17 14.84 22.38
C ASP A 36 0.36 16.32 22.01
N LYS A 37 1.60 16.82 21.99
CA LYS A 37 1.91 18.21 21.63
C LYS A 37 1.73 18.51 20.14
N ILE A 38 2.00 17.56 19.27
CA ILE A 38 1.95 17.77 17.80
C ILE A 38 0.58 17.48 17.20
N GLU A 39 -0.33 16.85 17.93
CA GLU A 39 -1.62 16.37 17.42
C GLU A 39 -2.43 17.45 16.68
N SER A 40 -2.58 18.64 17.29
CA SER A 40 -3.31 19.74 16.65
C SER A 40 -2.67 20.23 15.36
N LYS A 41 -1.33 20.20 15.29
CA LYS A 41 -0.58 20.56 14.08
C LYS A 41 -0.72 19.48 12.99
N CYS A 42 -0.70 18.21 13.39
CA CYS A 42 -0.96 17.09 12.50
C CYS A 42 -2.35 17.19 11.84
N ILE A 43 -3.37 17.44 12.63
CA ILE A 43 -4.73 17.66 12.16
C ILE A 43 -4.81 18.87 11.20
N ALA A 44 -4.14 19.97 11.53
CA ALA A 44 -4.10 21.14 10.64
C ALA A 44 -3.46 20.84 9.29
N TRP A 45 -2.35 20.09 9.26
CA TRP A 45 -1.73 19.65 8.00
C TRP A 45 -2.65 18.72 7.20
N ARG A 46 -3.27 17.74 7.84
CA ARG A 46 -4.22 16.84 7.20
C ARG A 46 -5.34 17.62 6.53
N ARG A 47 -5.96 18.58 7.23
CA ARG A 47 -7.06 19.39 6.70
C ARG A 47 -6.63 20.30 5.55
N ASP A 48 -5.44 20.92 5.65
CA ASP A 48 -4.87 21.74 4.56
C ASP A 48 -4.60 20.92 3.31
N ILE A 49 -4.07 19.70 3.44
CA ILE A 49 -3.83 18.79 2.31
C ILE A 49 -5.16 18.30 1.73
N HIS A 50 -6.13 17.96 2.59
CA HIS A 50 -7.47 17.52 2.18
C HIS A 50 -8.23 18.57 1.38
N GLU A 51 -8.11 19.84 1.75
CA GLU A 51 -8.74 20.98 1.06
C GLU A 51 -8.11 21.25 -0.31
N HIS A 52 -6.86 20.80 -0.52
CA HIS A 52 -6.06 21.07 -1.72
C HIS A 52 -5.47 19.78 -2.32
N PRO A 53 -6.29 18.77 -2.64
CA PRO A 53 -5.79 17.50 -3.16
C PRO A 53 -5.26 17.65 -4.59
N GLU A 54 -4.26 16.86 -4.91
CA GLU A 54 -3.62 16.81 -6.22
C GLU A 54 -3.62 15.37 -6.75
N LEU A 55 -3.83 15.19 -8.04
CA LEU A 55 -3.81 13.88 -8.70
C LEU A 55 -2.38 13.32 -8.81
N GLY A 56 -2.26 12.02 -8.94
CA GLY A 56 -1.00 11.32 -9.09
C GLY A 56 -0.07 11.93 -10.14
N ASN A 57 1.22 12.00 -9.85
CA ASN A 57 2.28 12.70 -10.59
C ASN A 57 2.13 14.24 -10.69
N ASN A 58 1.14 14.82 -10.02
CA ASN A 58 0.89 16.28 -10.02
C ASN A 58 0.86 16.88 -8.61
N GLU A 59 1.37 16.18 -7.60
CA GLU A 59 1.33 16.55 -6.17
C GLU A 59 2.36 17.64 -5.81
N HIS A 60 2.46 18.67 -6.65
CA HIS A 60 3.49 19.72 -6.54
C HIS A 60 3.38 20.58 -5.29
N ARG A 61 2.14 20.95 -4.89
CA ARG A 61 1.89 21.75 -3.69
C ARG A 61 2.19 20.95 -2.43
N THR A 62 1.70 19.73 -2.39
CA THR A 62 1.90 18.79 -1.28
C THR A 62 3.38 18.47 -1.11
N ALA A 63 4.08 18.16 -2.21
CA ALA A 63 5.53 17.94 -2.20
C ALA A 63 6.31 19.14 -1.66
N LYS A 64 5.94 20.35 -2.07
CA LYS A 64 6.59 21.59 -1.58
C LYS A 64 6.33 21.83 -0.10
N LEU A 65 5.10 21.57 0.39
CA LEU A 65 4.74 21.65 1.81
C LEU A 65 5.64 20.71 2.63
N ILE A 66 5.74 19.45 2.21
CA ILE A 66 6.55 18.42 2.86
C ILE A 66 8.02 18.82 2.86
N ALA A 67 8.58 19.16 1.70
CA ALA A 67 10.00 19.51 1.55
C ALA A 67 10.39 20.70 2.42
N ASN A 68 9.57 21.76 2.47
CA ASN A 68 9.80 22.92 3.31
C ASN A 68 9.77 22.56 4.81
N HIS A 69 8.80 21.72 5.22
CA HIS A 69 8.73 21.27 6.60
C HIS A 69 9.98 20.47 7.00
N LEU A 70 10.38 19.49 6.21
CA LEU A 70 11.56 18.66 6.49
C LEU A 70 12.84 19.49 6.56
N ARG A 71 13.03 20.47 5.64
CA ARG A 71 14.17 21.40 5.68
C ARG A 71 14.19 22.26 6.92
N SER A 72 13.02 22.72 7.38
CA SER A 72 12.91 23.52 8.62
C SER A 72 13.38 22.76 9.88
N LEU A 73 13.35 21.43 9.81
CA LEU A 73 13.82 20.52 10.85
C LEU A 73 15.31 20.15 10.71
N GLY A 74 16.00 20.66 9.69
CA GLY A 74 17.39 20.32 9.39
C GLY A 74 17.57 18.90 8.86
N ILE A 75 16.53 18.33 8.25
CA ILE A 75 16.55 17.04 7.57
C ILE A 75 17.07 17.25 6.13
N GLU A 76 17.95 16.39 5.65
CA GLU A 76 18.38 16.36 4.25
C GLU A 76 17.21 15.95 3.36
N VAL A 77 16.93 16.71 2.28
CA VAL A 77 15.74 16.52 1.44
C VAL A 77 16.14 16.34 -0.02
N LYS A 78 15.61 15.27 -0.63
CA LYS A 78 15.63 15.05 -2.08
C LYS A 78 14.19 15.21 -2.60
N GLU A 79 13.97 16.08 -3.56
CA GLU A 79 12.68 16.31 -4.23
C GLU A 79 12.68 15.71 -5.63
N GLY A 80 11.51 15.47 -6.20
CA GLY A 80 11.35 14.98 -7.56
C GLY A 80 11.66 13.49 -7.73
N VAL A 81 11.71 12.71 -6.67
CA VAL A 81 11.91 11.26 -6.74
C VAL A 81 10.59 10.59 -7.12
N GLY A 82 10.54 9.91 -8.26
CA GLY A 82 9.29 9.39 -8.82
C GLY A 82 8.36 10.51 -9.30
N LYS A 83 8.88 11.56 -9.93
CA LYS A 83 8.21 12.80 -10.38
C LYS A 83 8.06 13.84 -9.27
N THR A 84 7.06 13.72 -8.41
CA THR A 84 6.74 14.70 -7.36
C THR A 84 7.13 14.23 -5.95
N GLY A 85 7.60 13.01 -5.79
CA GLY A 85 7.92 12.43 -4.49
C GLY A 85 9.04 13.18 -3.74
N VAL A 86 8.98 13.10 -2.41
CA VAL A 86 9.94 13.75 -1.51
C VAL A 86 10.55 12.71 -0.57
N VAL A 87 11.86 12.75 -0.43
CA VAL A 87 12.60 11.85 0.47
C VAL A 87 13.39 12.68 1.47
N GLY A 88 13.08 12.47 2.76
CA GLY A 88 13.83 13.04 3.88
C GLY A 88 14.84 12.04 4.45
N ILE A 89 16.06 12.48 4.77
CA ILE A 89 17.10 11.63 5.36
C ILE A 89 17.55 12.24 6.69
N LEU A 90 17.15 11.61 7.79
CA LEU A 90 17.52 12.00 9.15
C LEU A 90 18.60 11.05 9.69
N LYS A 91 19.83 11.52 9.79
CA LYS A 91 20.95 10.77 10.37
C LYS A 91 20.96 10.96 11.89
N GLY A 92 20.85 9.87 12.64
CA GLY A 92 20.99 9.85 14.09
C GLY A 92 22.42 10.14 14.56
N ALA A 93 22.58 10.30 15.88
CA ALA A 93 23.87 10.64 16.47
C ALA A 93 24.86 9.44 16.55
N LYS A 94 24.37 8.21 16.34
CA LYS A 94 25.17 6.99 16.44
C LYS A 94 25.02 6.15 15.17
N PRO A 95 26.04 5.41 14.75
CA PRO A 95 25.92 4.45 13.66
C PRO A 95 24.83 3.39 13.95
N GLY A 96 24.15 2.95 12.91
CA GLY A 96 23.10 1.94 13.00
C GLY A 96 22.43 1.66 11.67
N PRO A 97 21.33 0.90 11.64
CA PRO A 97 20.61 0.55 10.44
C PRO A 97 19.86 1.75 9.84
N CYS A 98 19.42 1.60 8.60
CA CYS A 98 18.53 2.52 7.92
C CYS A 98 17.12 1.94 7.87
N ILE A 99 16.15 2.59 8.53
CA ILE A 99 14.74 2.26 8.42
C ILE A 99 14.03 3.33 7.58
N ALA A 100 13.19 2.89 6.63
CA ALA A 100 12.34 3.77 5.86
C ALA A 100 10.88 3.71 6.35
N LEU A 101 10.23 4.86 6.38
CA LEU A 101 8.81 5.03 6.66
C LEU A 101 8.15 5.64 5.43
N ARG A 102 6.99 5.13 5.01
CA ARG A 102 6.30 5.57 3.79
C ARG A 102 4.93 6.20 4.10
N ALA A 103 4.63 7.26 3.40
CA ALA A 103 3.30 7.82 3.20
C ALA A 103 3.10 8.12 1.71
N ASP A 104 2.00 7.68 1.14
CA ASP A 104 1.51 8.13 -0.16
C ASP A 104 0.88 9.52 -0.05
N MET A 105 0.69 10.23 -1.19
CA MET A 105 0.26 11.62 -1.11
C MET A 105 -0.70 12.08 -2.23
N ASP A 106 -1.12 11.20 -3.11
CA ASP A 106 -1.99 11.50 -4.23
C ASP A 106 -3.49 11.48 -3.84
N GLY A 107 -4.27 12.27 -4.57
CA GLY A 107 -5.73 12.31 -4.51
C GLY A 107 -6.37 11.63 -5.71
N LEU A 108 -7.67 11.39 -5.62
CA LEU A 108 -8.49 10.69 -6.60
C LEU A 108 -9.41 11.62 -7.40
N PRO A 109 -9.76 11.28 -8.66
CA PRO A 109 -10.66 12.08 -9.50
C PRO A 109 -12.13 11.92 -9.07
N ILE A 110 -12.47 12.35 -7.86
CA ILE A 110 -13.79 12.21 -7.21
C ILE A 110 -14.27 13.58 -6.73
N VAL A 111 -15.55 13.87 -6.93
CA VAL A 111 -16.21 15.05 -6.35
C VAL A 111 -16.64 14.73 -4.92
N GLU A 112 -16.10 15.45 -3.95
CA GLU A 112 -16.42 15.26 -2.54
C GLU A 112 -17.87 15.68 -2.23
N ARG A 113 -18.56 14.87 -1.40
CA ARG A 113 -19.92 15.14 -0.91
C ARG A 113 -20.00 15.30 0.60
N VAL A 114 -18.91 15.07 1.31
CA VAL A 114 -18.88 15.20 2.78
C VAL A 114 -18.98 16.68 3.14
N ASP A 115 -19.86 17.02 4.08
CA ASP A 115 -20.02 18.41 4.56
C ASP A 115 -18.98 18.69 5.66
N LEU A 116 -17.79 19.08 5.23
CA LEU A 116 -16.67 19.44 6.09
C LEU A 116 -16.24 20.89 5.82
N PRO A 117 -15.79 21.63 6.87
CA PRO A 117 -15.28 23.00 6.66
C PRO A 117 -14.07 23.08 5.72
N PHE A 118 -13.33 21.98 5.56
CA PHE A 118 -12.15 21.82 4.71
C PHE A 118 -12.40 20.84 3.54
N ALA A 119 -13.67 20.62 3.17
CA ALA A 119 -14.00 19.78 2.01
C ALA A 119 -13.39 20.34 0.71
N SER A 120 -12.86 19.46 -0.12
CA SER A 120 -12.23 19.86 -1.39
C SER A 120 -13.23 20.51 -2.36
N LYS A 121 -12.81 21.60 -2.97
CA LYS A 121 -13.46 22.26 -4.11
C LYS A 121 -12.58 22.22 -5.36
N VAL A 122 -11.48 21.50 -5.29
CA VAL A 122 -10.48 21.42 -6.36
C VAL A 122 -11.06 20.72 -7.57
N LYS A 123 -10.76 21.26 -8.74
CA LYS A 123 -11.03 20.65 -10.04
C LYS A 123 -9.73 20.50 -10.80
N SER A 124 -9.62 19.42 -11.56
CA SER A 124 -8.45 19.13 -12.42
C SER A 124 -8.90 18.43 -13.70
N THR A 125 -7.97 18.18 -14.59
CA THR A 125 -8.19 17.39 -15.81
C THR A 125 -7.65 15.98 -15.59
N TYR A 126 -8.50 14.96 -15.78
CA TYR A 126 -8.13 13.55 -15.75
C TYR A 126 -8.64 12.87 -17.03
N ASN A 127 -7.72 12.26 -17.80
CA ASN A 127 -8.04 11.62 -19.10
C ASN A 127 -8.85 12.53 -20.03
N GLY A 128 -8.46 13.82 -20.12
CA GLY A 128 -9.08 14.81 -21.01
C GLY A 128 -10.46 15.34 -20.55
N LYS A 129 -10.89 15.00 -19.33
CA LYS A 129 -12.17 15.46 -18.75
C LYS A 129 -11.93 16.27 -17.48
N GLU A 130 -12.72 17.33 -17.27
CA GLU A 130 -12.76 18.04 -15.99
C GLU A 130 -13.39 17.13 -14.92
N VAL A 131 -12.71 16.99 -13.78
CA VAL A 131 -13.14 16.18 -12.63
C VAL A 131 -12.94 16.97 -11.33
N GLY A 132 -13.72 16.67 -10.29
CA GLY A 132 -13.35 17.06 -8.93
C GLY A 132 -12.20 16.21 -8.44
N VAL A 133 -11.44 16.69 -7.46
CA VAL A 133 -10.36 15.94 -6.83
C VAL A 133 -10.58 15.86 -5.33
N MET A 134 -10.38 14.68 -4.74
CA MET A 134 -10.59 14.43 -3.32
C MET A 134 -9.56 13.43 -2.79
N HIS A 135 -9.09 13.62 -1.55
CA HIS A 135 -8.42 12.55 -0.80
C HIS A 135 -9.44 11.52 -0.29
N ALA A 136 -9.94 10.69 -1.21
CA ALA A 136 -10.94 9.65 -0.91
C ALA A 136 -10.33 8.31 -0.50
N CYS A 137 -9.02 8.27 -0.24
CA CYS A 137 -8.30 7.11 0.29
C CYS A 137 -7.54 7.39 1.60
N GLY A 138 -7.45 8.65 2.04
CA GLY A 138 -6.85 9.03 3.31
C GLY A 138 -5.35 9.34 3.26
N HIS A 139 -4.77 9.52 2.06
CA HIS A 139 -3.34 9.82 1.89
C HIS A 139 -2.93 11.16 2.53
N ASP A 140 -3.82 12.14 2.59
CA ASP A 140 -3.67 13.36 3.39
C ASP A 140 -3.34 13.07 4.87
N THR A 141 -3.96 12.04 5.43
CA THR A 141 -3.71 11.54 6.80
C THR A 141 -2.32 10.92 6.91
N HIS A 142 -1.92 10.10 5.93
CA HIS A 142 -0.61 9.44 5.92
C HIS A 142 0.52 10.47 5.87
N VAL A 143 0.40 11.48 4.98
CA VAL A 143 1.36 12.58 4.88
C VAL A 143 1.47 13.33 6.21
N ALA A 144 0.34 13.75 6.80
CA ALA A 144 0.33 14.51 8.03
C ALA A 144 0.95 13.74 9.22
N ILE A 145 0.67 12.45 9.32
CA ILE A 145 1.30 11.58 10.32
C ILE A 145 2.80 11.51 10.10
N LEU A 146 3.28 11.25 8.88
CA LEU A 146 4.71 11.11 8.59
C LEU A 146 5.48 12.43 8.79
N MET A 147 4.89 13.59 8.45
CA MET A 147 5.43 14.91 8.78
C MET A 147 5.57 15.10 10.30
N SER A 148 4.58 14.65 11.06
CA SER A 148 4.60 14.72 12.54
C SER A 148 5.69 13.82 13.12
N VAL A 149 5.84 12.62 12.60
CA VAL A 149 6.90 11.67 12.97
C VAL A 149 8.28 12.26 12.67
N ALA A 150 8.45 12.91 11.52
CA ALA A 150 9.71 13.58 11.17
C ALA A 150 10.08 14.67 12.18
N GLU A 151 9.12 15.50 12.62
CA GLU A 151 9.34 16.54 13.61
C GLU A 151 9.74 15.96 14.99
N ILE A 152 9.05 14.93 15.45
CA ILE A 152 9.36 14.25 16.71
C ILE A 152 10.75 13.62 16.67
N LEU A 153 11.06 12.86 15.62
CA LEU A 153 12.34 12.17 15.48
C LEU A 153 13.50 13.13 15.28
N ALA A 154 13.30 14.25 14.61
CA ALA A 154 14.30 15.33 14.51
C ALA A 154 14.61 15.92 15.89
N GLY A 155 13.60 16.17 16.71
CA GLY A 155 13.77 16.60 18.11
C GLY A 155 14.48 15.59 19.00
N LEU A 156 14.40 14.31 18.68
CA LEU A 156 15.05 13.20 19.39
C LEU A 156 16.32 12.67 18.68
N LYS A 157 16.84 13.38 17.69
CA LYS A 157 17.96 12.98 16.84
C LYS A 157 19.17 12.45 17.61
N ASN A 158 19.49 13.05 18.76
CA ASN A 158 20.64 12.66 19.58
C ASN A 158 20.47 11.28 20.25
N GLU A 159 19.25 10.77 20.31
CA GLU A 159 18.95 9.46 20.88
C GLU A 159 18.87 8.37 19.79
N LEU A 160 18.79 8.76 18.52
CA LEU A 160 18.68 7.84 17.38
C LEU A 160 20.01 7.17 17.04
N LYS A 161 19.93 5.89 16.68
CA LYS A 161 21.04 5.09 16.09
C LYS A 161 20.70 4.78 14.64
N GLY A 162 21.63 5.10 13.71
CA GLY A 162 21.41 4.85 12.28
C GLY A 162 20.68 5.99 11.59
N THR A 163 19.88 5.67 10.59
CA THR A 163 19.22 6.65 9.72
C THR A 163 17.73 6.35 9.59
N VAL A 164 16.89 7.39 9.63
CA VAL A 164 15.49 7.31 9.24
C VAL A 164 15.34 7.94 7.86
N LYS A 165 14.73 7.21 6.94
CA LYS A 165 14.37 7.71 5.62
C LYS A 165 12.86 7.91 5.58
N PHE A 166 12.39 9.14 5.38
CA PHE A 166 10.99 9.48 5.21
C PHE A 166 10.69 9.50 3.72
N VAL A 167 9.80 8.63 3.27
CA VAL A 167 9.44 8.46 1.86
C VAL A 167 8.01 8.94 1.67
N PHE A 168 7.85 10.10 1.05
CA PHE A 168 6.54 10.61 0.64
C PHE A 168 6.36 10.29 -0.84
N GLN A 169 5.49 9.33 -1.10
CA GLN A 169 5.34 8.68 -2.39
C GLN A 169 4.19 9.28 -3.19
N PRO A 170 4.40 9.66 -4.48
CA PRO A 170 3.34 10.08 -5.38
C PRO A 170 2.66 8.88 -6.05
N ALA A 171 1.51 9.13 -6.66
CA ALA A 171 0.83 8.26 -7.62
C ALA A 171 0.69 6.79 -7.18
N GLU A 172 0.29 6.54 -5.93
CA GLU A 172 -0.02 5.19 -5.43
C GLU A 172 -1.22 4.60 -6.18
N GLU A 173 -2.25 5.41 -6.41
CA GLU A 173 -3.49 5.06 -7.11
C GLU A 173 -3.30 4.87 -8.63
N GLY A 174 -2.08 5.11 -9.07
CA GLY A 174 -1.62 4.98 -10.45
C GLY A 174 -1.32 6.32 -11.11
N PRO A 175 -0.27 6.36 -11.94
CA PRO A 175 0.08 7.53 -12.72
C PRO A 175 -0.93 7.80 -13.84
N PRO A 176 -0.93 9.01 -14.43
CA PRO A 176 -1.66 9.28 -15.67
C PRO A 176 -1.34 8.27 -16.78
N GLU A 177 -2.29 8.05 -17.69
CA GLU A 177 -2.13 7.10 -18.79
C GLU A 177 -0.87 7.39 -19.63
N GLY A 178 -0.05 6.36 -19.84
CA GLY A 178 1.20 6.47 -20.58
C GLY A 178 2.41 6.98 -19.76
N GLU A 179 2.24 7.26 -18.47
CA GLU A 179 3.32 7.66 -17.57
C GLU A 179 3.77 6.52 -16.63
N GLU A 180 5.04 6.61 -16.20
CA GLU A 180 5.54 5.84 -15.05
C GLU A 180 5.28 6.65 -13.76
N GLY A 181 5.09 5.96 -12.63
CA GLY A 181 4.88 6.60 -11.31
C GLY A 181 4.91 5.61 -10.16
N GLY A 182 4.50 6.06 -8.97
CA GLY A 182 4.36 5.24 -7.78
C GLY A 182 5.66 4.65 -7.25
N ALA A 183 5.52 3.61 -6.42
CA ALA A 183 6.65 2.90 -5.83
C ALA A 183 7.63 2.33 -6.88
N PRO A 184 7.18 1.75 -8.02
CA PRO A 184 8.09 1.24 -9.05
C PRO A 184 9.07 2.30 -9.56
N LEU A 185 8.58 3.52 -9.86
CA LEU A 185 9.42 4.60 -10.35
C LEU A 185 10.38 5.09 -9.27
N MET A 186 9.91 5.30 -8.04
CA MET A 186 10.77 5.70 -6.92
C MET A 186 11.90 4.67 -6.68
N ILE A 187 11.61 3.38 -6.80
CA ILE A 187 12.61 2.31 -6.65
C ILE A 187 13.62 2.36 -7.80
N LYS A 188 13.15 2.56 -9.03
CA LYS A 188 14.00 2.71 -10.23
C LYS A 188 14.96 3.90 -10.08
N GLU A 189 14.50 4.98 -9.44
CA GLU A 189 15.29 6.19 -9.16
C GLU A 189 16.11 6.11 -7.86
N GLY A 190 16.16 4.93 -7.22
CA GLY A 190 17.11 4.63 -6.14
C GLY A 190 16.64 5.04 -4.74
N VAL A 191 15.33 5.18 -4.49
CA VAL A 191 14.80 5.53 -3.15
C VAL A 191 15.25 4.55 -2.07
N MET A 192 15.51 3.29 -2.42
CA MET A 192 15.95 2.25 -1.50
C MET A 192 17.47 2.23 -1.26
N GLU A 193 18.22 3.05 -2.00
CA GLU A 193 19.68 3.18 -1.91
C GLU A 193 20.06 4.54 -1.27
N ASP A 194 21.31 4.77 -0.97
CA ASP A 194 21.96 5.99 -0.50
C ASP A 194 21.18 6.81 0.59
N PRO A 195 21.11 6.32 1.84
CA PRO A 195 21.62 5.05 2.36
C PRO A 195 20.71 3.86 1.98
N LYS A 196 21.31 2.67 1.86
CA LYS A 196 20.55 1.45 1.61
C LYS A 196 19.56 1.20 2.76
N VAL A 197 18.31 0.93 2.41
CA VAL A 197 17.24 0.66 3.36
C VAL A 197 17.33 -0.79 3.86
N ASP A 198 17.40 -0.97 5.18
CA ASP A 198 17.44 -2.28 5.84
C ASP A 198 16.05 -2.81 6.19
N ALA A 199 15.08 -1.93 6.41
CA ALA A 199 13.67 -2.26 6.62
C ALA A 199 12.78 -1.11 6.20
N MET A 200 11.55 -1.43 5.76
CA MET A 200 10.55 -0.42 5.38
C MET A 200 9.21 -0.71 6.04
N VAL A 201 8.56 0.35 6.54
CA VAL A 201 7.24 0.25 7.17
C VAL A 201 6.32 1.32 6.59
N GLY A 202 5.11 0.91 6.24
CA GLY A 202 4.01 1.78 5.85
C GLY A 202 2.74 1.40 6.60
N PHE A 203 1.74 2.28 6.54
CA PHE A 203 0.39 1.92 6.94
C PHE A 203 -0.63 2.65 6.07
N HIS A 204 -1.86 2.13 6.09
CA HIS A 204 -3.02 2.73 5.49
C HIS A 204 -4.06 3.04 6.56
N ILE A 205 -4.69 4.22 6.51
CA ILE A 205 -5.84 4.55 7.35
C ILE A 205 -7.09 3.87 6.79
N GLU A 206 -7.88 3.24 7.65
CA GLU A 206 -9.06 2.49 7.24
C GLU A 206 -10.33 3.09 7.83
N SER A 207 -11.31 3.37 6.99
CA SER A 207 -12.59 3.95 7.41
C SER A 207 -13.51 2.97 8.13
N ASP A 208 -13.24 1.66 8.07
CA ASP A 208 -14.01 0.59 8.70
C ASP A 208 -13.35 -0.02 9.95
N ILE A 209 -12.14 0.45 10.30
CA ILE A 209 -11.43 0.06 11.52
C ILE A 209 -11.56 1.20 12.54
N GLU A 210 -11.99 0.86 13.75
CA GLU A 210 -12.20 1.85 14.82
C GLU A 210 -10.89 2.52 15.23
N VAL A 211 -10.93 3.85 15.47
CA VAL A 211 -9.76 4.64 15.92
C VAL A 211 -9.11 4.05 17.17
N GLY A 212 -7.78 4.10 17.18
CA GLY A 212 -6.97 3.51 18.25
C GLY A 212 -6.59 2.06 18.01
N LYS A 213 -7.12 1.40 16.98
CA LYS A 213 -6.73 0.04 16.58
C LYS A 213 -5.67 0.08 15.49
N ILE A 214 -4.82 -0.95 15.50
CA ILE A 214 -3.85 -1.26 14.43
C ILE A 214 -4.08 -2.70 14.03
N GLU A 215 -4.29 -2.95 12.75
CA GLU A 215 -4.45 -4.29 12.23
C GLU A 215 -3.29 -4.68 11.31
N TYR A 216 -2.94 -5.96 11.31
CA TYR A 216 -1.86 -6.51 10.52
C TYR A 216 -2.16 -7.93 10.06
N LYS A 217 -1.38 -8.44 9.12
CA LYS A 217 -1.34 -9.85 8.74
C LYS A 217 0.10 -10.26 8.51
N SER A 218 0.50 -11.39 9.06
CA SER A 218 1.81 -11.99 8.76
C SER A 218 1.78 -12.69 7.39
N GLY A 219 2.81 -12.50 6.59
CA GLY A 219 2.88 -13.05 5.24
C GLY A 219 2.04 -12.25 4.23
N ALA A 220 1.36 -12.93 3.31
CA ALA A 220 0.52 -12.27 2.31
C ALA A 220 -0.65 -11.54 2.98
N PHE A 221 -0.75 -10.23 2.73
CA PHE A 221 -1.72 -9.35 3.36
C PHE A 221 -2.72 -8.77 2.38
N MET A 222 -2.26 -8.15 1.28
CA MET A 222 -3.11 -7.61 0.24
C MET A 222 -2.80 -8.28 -1.10
N ALA A 223 -3.82 -8.44 -1.95
CA ALA A 223 -3.68 -9.17 -3.20
C ALA A 223 -2.82 -8.42 -4.22
N SER A 224 -2.24 -9.16 -5.16
CA SER A 224 -1.75 -8.57 -6.41
C SER A 224 -2.90 -8.05 -7.25
N SER A 225 -2.62 -7.10 -8.13
CA SER A 225 -3.56 -6.60 -9.12
C SER A 225 -2.95 -6.69 -10.50
N ASP A 226 -3.68 -7.33 -11.41
CA ASP A 226 -3.36 -7.31 -12.82
C ASP A 226 -4.62 -6.96 -13.61
N TRP A 227 -4.44 -6.29 -14.73
CA TRP A 227 -5.50 -5.98 -15.66
C TRP A 227 -5.31 -6.81 -16.92
N PHE A 228 -6.37 -7.26 -17.52
CA PHE A 228 -6.28 -7.95 -18.79
C PHE A 228 -7.26 -7.39 -19.84
N VAL A 229 -6.84 -7.48 -21.07
CA VAL A 229 -7.67 -7.23 -22.26
C VAL A 229 -7.65 -8.49 -23.11
N ILE A 230 -8.83 -8.98 -23.49
CA ILE A 230 -9.00 -10.09 -24.43
C ILE A 230 -9.79 -9.57 -25.61
N LYS A 231 -9.14 -9.49 -26.78
CA LYS A 231 -9.76 -9.09 -28.04
C LYS A 231 -10.00 -10.32 -28.90
N VAL A 232 -11.27 -10.66 -29.10
CA VAL A 232 -11.70 -11.77 -29.95
C VAL A 232 -12.00 -11.23 -31.34
N LYS A 233 -11.35 -11.79 -32.36
CA LYS A 233 -11.59 -11.47 -33.77
C LYS A 233 -12.33 -12.62 -34.44
N GLY A 234 -13.50 -12.31 -34.95
CA GLY A 234 -14.37 -13.22 -35.70
C GLY A 234 -14.52 -12.78 -37.15
N LYS A 235 -15.72 -13.00 -37.70
CA LYS A 235 -16.10 -12.60 -39.07
C LYS A 235 -17.53 -12.10 -39.06
N GLY A 236 -17.74 -10.86 -39.49
CA GLY A 236 -19.05 -10.24 -39.59
C GLY A 236 -19.98 -10.95 -40.57
N SER A 237 -21.28 -10.94 -40.29
CA SER A 237 -22.33 -11.45 -41.17
C SER A 237 -23.70 -10.87 -40.84
N HIS A 238 -24.69 -11.16 -41.69
CA HIS A 238 -26.08 -10.84 -41.37
C HIS A 238 -26.57 -11.69 -40.18
N GLY A 239 -27.20 -11.12 -39.18
CA GLY A 239 -27.66 -11.83 -37.97
C GLY A 239 -28.60 -13.00 -38.23
N SER A 240 -29.35 -13.02 -39.36
CA SER A 240 -30.16 -14.17 -39.78
C SER A 240 -29.40 -15.26 -40.54
N GLN A 241 -28.11 -15.03 -40.86
CA GLN A 241 -27.27 -15.95 -41.61
C GLN A 241 -25.90 -16.14 -40.89
N PRO A 242 -25.90 -16.59 -39.62
CA PRO A 242 -24.70 -16.69 -38.80
C PRO A 242 -23.64 -17.67 -39.35
N TRP A 243 -24.06 -18.67 -40.18
CA TRP A 243 -23.17 -19.63 -40.80
C TRP A 243 -22.22 -19.02 -41.86
N HIS A 244 -22.39 -17.77 -42.27
CA HIS A 244 -21.47 -17.04 -43.14
C HIS A 244 -20.40 -16.25 -42.39
N GLY A 245 -20.52 -16.18 -41.07
CA GLY A 245 -19.63 -15.46 -40.16
C GLY A 245 -18.98 -16.33 -39.09
N ILE A 246 -18.30 -15.69 -38.17
CA ILE A 246 -17.79 -16.26 -36.91
C ILE A 246 -18.17 -15.23 -35.84
N ASP A 247 -19.08 -15.58 -34.95
CA ASP A 247 -19.64 -14.64 -33.99
C ASP A 247 -18.73 -14.44 -32.77
N PRO A 248 -18.02 -13.30 -32.67
CA PRO A 248 -17.10 -13.04 -31.57
C PRO A 248 -17.83 -12.82 -30.22
N ILE A 249 -19.13 -12.47 -30.21
CA ILE A 249 -19.92 -12.32 -28.99
C ILE A 249 -20.15 -13.68 -28.35
N VAL A 250 -20.54 -14.68 -29.12
CA VAL A 250 -20.75 -16.05 -28.64
C VAL A 250 -19.43 -16.66 -28.16
N VAL A 251 -18.35 -16.44 -28.90
CA VAL A 251 -17.00 -16.88 -28.51
C VAL A 251 -16.56 -16.22 -27.20
N SER A 252 -16.79 -14.91 -27.03
CA SER A 252 -16.49 -14.20 -25.78
C SER A 252 -17.27 -14.73 -24.60
N ALA A 253 -18.55 -15.07 -24.77
CA ALA A 253 -19.35 -15.69 -23.71
C ALA A 253 -18.77 -17.05 -23.25
N GLN A 254 -18.29 -17.88 -24.18
CA GLN A 254 -17.61 -19.14 -23.87
C GLN A 254 -16.26 -18.90 -23.17
N ILE A 255 -15.50 -17.89 -23.58
CA ILE A 255 -14.25 -17.52 -22.92
C ILE A 255 -14.53 -17.08 -21.48
N ILE A 256 -15.53 -16.24 -21.21
CA ILE A 256 -15.93 -15.83 -19.86
C ILE A 256 -16.20 -17.05 -18.99
N GLN A 257 -16.98 -18.03 -19.47
CA GLN A 257 -17.24 -19.26 -18.73
C GLN A 257 -15.95 -20.09 -18.54
N GLY A 258 -15.12 -20.18 -19.57
CA GLY A 258 -13.86 -20.92 -19.53
C GLY A 258 -12.87 -20.37 -18.50
N ILE A 259 -12.71 -19.05 -18.40
CA ILE A 259 -11.81 -18.43 -17.42
C ILE A 259 -12.31 -18.60 -15.98
N GLN A 260 -13.62 -18.69 -15.73
CA GLN A 260 -14.15 -18.99 -14.39
C GLN A 260 -13.79 -20.41 -13.92
N ASN A 261 -13.57 -21.36 -14.83
CA ASN A 261 -13.06 -22.69 -14.49
C ASN A 261 -11.62 -22.66 -13.96
N ILE A 262 -10.83 -21.62 -14.28
CA ILE A 262 -9.49 -21.45 -13.74
C ILE A 262 -9.58 -21.30 -12.22
N VAL A 263 -10.48 -20.45 -11.73
CA VAL A 263 -10.72 -20.26 -10.29
C VAL A 263 -11.23 -21.54 -9.65
N SER A 264 -12.31 -22.10 -10.18
CA SER A 264 -13.06 -23.17 -9.52
C SER A 264 -12.44 -24.56 -9.67
N ARG A 265 -11.61 -24.82 -10.69
CA ARG A 265 -11.12 -26.16 -11.03
C ARG A 265 -9.61 -26.28 -11.22
N GLN A 266 -8.89 -25.16 -11.37
CA GLN A 266 -7.47 -25.19 -11.72
C GLN A 266 -6.58 -24.45 -10.69
N SER A 267 -7.18 -23.73 -9.76
CA SER A 267 -6.46 -23.01 -8.68
C SER A 267 -6.60 -23.76 -7.37
N ASP A 268 -5.50 -23.88 -6.63
CA ASP A 268 -5.51 -24.43 -5.26
C ASP A 268 -5.97 -23.37 -4.27
N LEU A 269 -7.28 -23.28 -4.05
CA LEU A 269 -7.90 -22.31 -3.15
C LEU A 269 -7.58 -22.55 -1.67
N THR A 270 -6.97 -23.71 -1.33
CA THR A 270 -6.49 -23.94 0.04
C THR A 270 -5.17 -23.21 0.31
N LYS A 271 -4.44 -22.88 -0.76
CA LYS A 271 -3.17 -22.15 -0.69
C LYS A 271 -3.38 -20.63 -0.68
N ALA A 272 -4.16 -20.13 -1.62
CA ALA A 272 -4.49 -18.71 -1.73
C ALA A 272 -5.78 -18.52 -2.56
N PRO A 273 -6.54 -17.44 -2.33
CA PRO A 273 -7.68 -17.09 -3.18
C PRO A 273 -7.24 -16.59 -4.54
N VAL A 274 -8.12 -16.76 -5.52
CA VAL A 274 -8.03 -16.17 -6.86
C VAL A 274 -9.36 -15.53 -7.21
N VAL A 275 -9.32 -14.30 -7.71
CA VAL A 275 -10.49 -13.62 -8.27
C VAL A 275 -10.17 -13.22 -9.70
N ILE A 276 -11.02 -13.59 -10.65
CA ILE A 276 -10.93 -13.18 -12.05
C ILE A 276 -12.27 -12.54 -12.41
N THR A 277 -12.26 -11.27 -12.78
CA THR A 277 -13.47 -10.52 -13.12
C THR A 277 -13.37 -9.96 -14.52
N VAL A 278 -14.38 -10.19 -15.36
CA VAL A 278 -14.62 -9.40 -16.58
C VAL A 278 -15.57 -8.28 -16.20
N GLY A 279 -15.04 -7.06 -16.11
CA GLY A 279 -15.82 -5.89 -15.67
C GLY A 279 -16.47 -5.12 -16.81
N ARG A 280 -15.98 -5.31 -18.05
CA ARG A 280 -16.48 -4.59 -19.24
C ARG A 280 -16.34 -5.47 -20.47
N ILE A 281 -17.34 -5.43 -21.35
CA ILE A 281 -17.31 -6.04 -22.68
C ILE A 281 -17.86 -5.05 -23.70
N GLU A 282 -17.21 -4.95 -24.85
CA GLU A 282 -17.60 -4.09 -25.96
C GLU A 282 -17.68 -4.89 -27.25
N SER A 283 -18.84 -4.88 -27.92
CA SER A 283 -19.03 -5.55 -29.20
C SER A 283 -20.33 -5.11 -29.85
N GLY A 284 -20.31 -5.09 -31.18
CA GLY A 284 -21.50 -4.84 -31.99
C GLY A 284 -22.06 -3.44 -31.91
N ILE A 285 -22.86 -3.05 -32.92
CA ILE A 285 -23.51 -1.73 -33.02
C ILE A 285 -24.99 -1.83 -33.34
N ARG A 286 -25.43 -2.99 -33.83
CA ARG A 286 -26.83 -3.19 -34.26
C ARG A 286 -27.23 -4.65 -34.10
N ASN A 287 -28.45 -4.89 -33.65
CA ASN A 287 -29.00 -6.21 -33.28
C ASN A 287 -29.07 -7.25 -34.42
N ASN A 288 -29.08 -6.83 -35.68
CA ASN A 288 -29.13 -7.75 -36.84
C ASN A 288 -27.79 -7.89 -37.60
N ILE A 289 -26.68 -7.48 -36.94
CA ILE A 289 -25.33 -7.59 -37.50
C ILE A 289 -24.46 -8.40 -36.53
N ILE A 290 -23.84 -9.46 -36.99
CA ILE A 290 -22.75 -10.12 -36.27
C ILE A 290 -21.49 -9.25 -36.47
N PRO A 291 -20.84 -8.76 -35.41
CA PRO A 291 -19.67 -7.90 -35.52
C PRO A 291 -18.42 -8.69 -35.94
N GLU A 292 -17.35 -7.96 -36.27
CA GLU A 292 -16.06 -8.56 -36.59
C GLU A 292 -15.19 -8.80 -35.34
N GLU A 293 -15.46 -8.08 -34.23
CA GLU A 293 -14.68 -8.20 -33.01
C GLU A 293 -15.50 -7.98 -31.74
N SER A 294 -14.98 -8.52 -30.64
CA SER A 294 -15.45 -8.29 -29.27
C SER A 294 -14.25 -8.12 -28.35
N THR A 295 -14.28 -7.12 -27.48
CA THR A 295 -13.20 -6.84 -26.53
C THR A 295 -13.71 -6.90 -25.09
N MET A 296 -13.02 -7.68 -24.27
CA MET A 296 -13.30 -7.84 -22.83
C MET A 296 -12.15 -7.22 -22.04
N TYR A 297 -12.51 -6.54 -20.94
CA TYR A 297 -11.58 -5.93 -19.98
C TYR A 297 -11.85 -6.51 -18.60
N GLY A 298 -10.78 -6.87 -17.90
CA GLY A 298 -10.95 -7.48 -16.59
C GLY A 298 -9.76 -7.32 -15.66
N THR A 299 -9.91 -7.88 -14.46
CA THR A 299 -8.90 -7.85 -13.41
C THR A 299 -8.62 -9.25 -12.85
N ILE A 300 -7.40 -9.43 -12.35
CA ILE A 300 -6.95 -10.65 -11.67
C ILE A 300 -6.44 -10.25 -10.30
N ARG A 301 -6.85 -10.98 -9.25
CA ARG A 301 -6.38 -10.82 -7.87
C ARG A 301 -5.95 -12.16 -7.31
N THR A 302 -4.81 -12.20 -6.63
CA THR A 302 -4.36 -13.37 -5.87
C THR A 302 -3.39 -12.98 -4.76
N LEU A 303 -3.23 -13.87 -3.78
CA LEU A 303 -2.31 -13.69 -2.64
C LEU A 303 -1.08 -14.60 -2.71
N ASP A 304 -0.82 -15.21 -3.89
CA ASP A 304 0.35 -16.05 -4.13
C ASP A 304 0.97 -15.71 -5.50
N SER A 305 2.22 -15.32 -5.51
CA SER A 305 2.92 -14.86 -6.72
C SER A 305 3.09 -15.95 -7.78
N LYS A 306 3.29 -17.20 -7.37
CA LYS A 306 3.36 -18.32 -8.33
C LYS A 306 1.99 -18.57 -8.95
N MET A 307 0.93 -18.57 -8.13
CA MET A 307 -0.44 -18.71 -8.61
C MET A 307 -0.82 -17.59 -9.58
N ARG A 308 -0.34 -16.34 -9.33
CA ARG A 308 -0.51 -15.20 -10.22
C ARG A 308 -0.02 -15.52 -11.64
N LEU A 309 1.23 -15.98 -11.77
CA LEU A 309 1.82 -16.34 -13.07
C LEU A 309 1.11 -17.53 -13.71
N ASP A 310 0.76 -18.55 -12.92
CA ASP A 310 -0.01 -19.71 -13.41
C ASP A 310 -1.38 -19.28 -13.96
N VAL A 311 -2.06 -18.32 -13.32
CA VAL A 311 -3.35 -17.77 -13.77
C VAL A 311 -3.20 -17.02 -15.09
N HIS A 312 -2.15 -16.20 -15.24
CA HIS A 312 -1.86 -15.51 -16.51
C HIS A 312 -1.75 -16.49 -17.67
N GLU A 313 -0.96 -17.54 -17.54
CA GLU A 313 -0.76 -18.53 -18.57
C GLU A 313 -2.06 -19.33 -18.86
N ARG A 314 -2.86 -19.60 -17.84
CA ARG A 314 -4.14 -20.29 -18.01
C ARG A 314 -5.17 -19.43 -18.73
N ILE A 315 -5.26 -18.12 -18.44
CA ILE A 315 -6.14 -17.19 -19.15
C ILE A 315 -5.77 -17.15 -20.63
N LYS A 316 -4.48 -16.98 -20.96
CA LYS A 316 -3.99 -16.98 -22.34
C LYS A 316 -4.40 -18.27 -23.07
N ARG A 317 -4.08 -19.42 -22.45
CA ARG A 317 -4.40 -20.73 -23.05
C ARG A 317 -5.89 -20.95 -23.25
N VAL A 318 -6.72 -20.64 -22.23
CA VAL A 318 -8.19 -20.86 -22.31
C VAL A 318 -8.80 -19.97 -23.39
N ALA A 319 -8.45 -18.68 -23.41
CA ALA A 319 -8.99 -17.74 -24.39
C ALA A 319 -8.59 -18.11 -25.83
N THR A 320 -7.31 -18.45 -26.06
CA THR A 320 -6.82 -18.87 -27.37
C THR A 320 -7.51 -20.13 -27.87
N ASN A 321 -7.55 -21.20 -27.05
CA ASN A 321 -8.11 -22.49 -27.50
C ASN A 321 -9.61 -22.42 -27.73
N ILE A 322 -10.37 -21.63 -26.93
CA ILE A 322 -11.80 -21.45 -27.16
C ILE A 322 -12.04 -20.66 -28.45
N ALA A 323 -11.27 -19.62 -28.71
CA ALA A 323 -11.38 -18.86 -29.95
C ALA A 323 -11.09 -19.75 -31.18
N GLU A 324 -9.98 -20.48 -31.15
CA GLU A 324 -9.58 -21.41 -32.24
C GLU A 324 -10.62 -22.51 -32.50
N ALA A 325 -11.19 -23.09 -31.44
CA ALA A 325 -12.25 -24.11 -31.56
C ALA A 325 -13.51 -23.60 -32.27
N ASN A 326 -13.73 -22.29 -32.29
CA ASN A 326 -14.84 -21.64 -32.98
C ASN A 326 -14.41 -20.98 -34.30
N GLY A 327 -13.17 -21.17 -34.76
CA GLY A 327 -12.63 -20.56 -35.99
C GLY A 327 -12.29 -19.04 -35.81
N ALA A 328 -12.32 -18.52 -34.59
CA ALA A 328 -11.93 -17.16 -34.24
C ALA A 328 -10.44 -17.10 -33.80
N THR A 329 -9.94 -15.90 -33.57
CA THR A 329 -8.65 -15.68 -32.89
C THR A 329 -8.84 -14.82 -31.65
N ALA A 330 -7.96 -14.97 -30.64
CA ALA A 330 -7.94 -14.12 -29.46
C ALA A 330 -6.56 -13.51 -29.27
N GLU A 331 -6.52 -12.20 -29.02
CA GLU A 331 -5.34 -11.46 -28.61
C GLU A 331 -5.49 -11.13 -27.12
N ILE A 332 -4.53 -11.55 -26.30
CA ILE A 332 -4.58 -11.39 -24.85
C ILE A 332 -3.41 -10.52 -24.38
N THR A 333 -3.71 -9.41 -23.73
CA THR A 333 -2.74 -8.56 -23.04
C THR A 333 -3.00 -8.62 -21.55
N ILE A 334 -1.96 -8.80 -20.74
CA ILE A 334 -2.03 -8.72 -19.28
C ILE A 334 -1.05 -7.65 -18.84
N ASP A 335 -1.56 -6.65 -18.14
CA ASP A 335 -0.82 -5.53 -17.57
C ASP A 335 -0.67 -5.75 -16.07
N GLU A 336 0.57 -6.00 -15.64
CA GLU A 336 0.92 -6.26 -14.25
C GLU A 336 0.99 -4.94 -13.47
N LYS A 337 0.05 -4.70 -12.52
CA LYS A 337 -0.07 -3.43 -11.79
C LYS A 337 0.64 -3.46 -10.45
N THR A 338 0.25 -4.37 -9.55
CA THR A 338 0.84 -4.46 -8.21
C THR A 338 1.16 -5.90 -7.86
N LEU A 339 2.16 -6.08 -7.01
CA LEU A 339 2.53 -7.38 -6.46
C LEU A 339 1.66 -7.70 -5.24
N VAL A 340 1.81 -8.92 -4.71
CA VAL A 340 1.26 -9.27 -3.38
C VAL A 340 1.95 -8.41 -2.33
N THR A 341 1.20 -7.64 -1.54
CA THR A 341 1.74 -6.96 -0.37
C THR A 341 2.02 -8.01 0.69
N TYR A 342 3.31 -8.22 0.93
CA TYR A 342 3.80 -9.29 1.79
C TYR A 342 4.51 -8.70 3.01
N ASN A 343 3.96 -8.92 4.19
CA ASN A 343 4.57 -8.54 5.44
C ASN A 343 5.63 -9.56 5.85
N ASP A 344 6.88 -9.11 5.93
CA ASP A 344 7.98 -9.97 6.39
C ASP A 344 7.72 -10.45 7.83
N PRO A 345 7.58 -11.77 8.07
CA PRO A 345 7.19 -12.30 9.37
C PRO A 345 8.21 -12.00 10.48
N GLU A 346 9.51 -11.95 10.14
CA GLU A 346 10.56 -11.69 11.11
C GLU A 346 10.62 -10.21 11.50
N LEU A 347 10.43 -9.30 10.53
CA LEU A 347 10.30 -7.87 10.81
C LEU A 347 9.02 -7.59 11.61
N LEU A 348 7.90 -8.16 11.19
CA LEU A 348 6.61 -7.98 11.87
C LEU A 348 6.69 -8.42 13.33
N LYS A 349 7.23 -9.60 13.61
CA LYS A 349 7.46 -10.11 14.98
C LYS A 349 8.27 -9.14 15.83
N LYS A 350 9.25 -8.47 15.21
CA LYS A 350 10.10 -7.50 15.90
C LYS A 350 9.37 -6.21 16.25
N ILE A 351 8.42 -5.75 15.41
CA ILE A 351 7.74 -4.47 15.60
C ILE A 351 6.40 -4.57 16.37
N ILE A 352 5.79 -5.75 16.50
CA ILE A 352 4.55 -5.95 17.28
C ILE A 352 4.64 -5.31 18.68
N PRO A 353 5.72 -5.48 19.48
CA PRO A 353 5.80 -4.81 20.78
C PRO A 353 5.72 -3.28 20.71
N SER A 354 6.21 -2.67 19.61
CA SER A 354 6.10 -1.21 19.38
C SER A 354 4.64 -0.81 19.12
N LEU A 355 3.90 -1.63 18.36
CA LEU A 355 2.47 -1.42 18.10
C LEU A 355 1.66 -1.52 19.38
N GLU A 356 1.92 -2.57 20.19
CA GLU A 356 1.24 -2.79 21.48
C GLU A 356 1.46 -1.64 22.48
N ARG A 357 2.65 -1.01 22.49
CA ARG A 357 2.90 0.18 23.30
C ARG A 357 2.19 1.43 22.79
N SER A 358 1.87 1.47 21.50
CA SER A 358 1.26 2.64 20.86
C SER A 358 -0.27 2.61 20.92
N ALA A 359 -0.88 1.42 20.81
CA ALA A 359 -2.32 1.23 20.70
C ALA A 359 -2.93 0.42 21.85
N SER A 360 -2.11 -0.10 22.80
CA SER A 360 -2.39 -1.19 23.74
C SER A 360 -2.55 -2.56 23.06
N LYS A 361 -2.27 -3.63 23.82
CA LYS A 361 -2.18 -4.99 23.27
C LYS A 361 -3.50 -5.46 22.66
N GLU A 362 -4.61 -5.15 23.29
CA GLU A 362 -5.97 -5.52 22.87
C GLU A 362 -6.41 -4.84 21.56
N ASN A 363 -5.74 -3.77 21.17
CA ASN A 363 -6.02 -2.98 19.96
C ASN A 363 -5.05 -3.29 18.80
N VAL A 364 -4.13 -4.24 18.98
CA VAL A 364 -3.22 -4.73 17.93
C VAL A 364 -3.70 -6.08 17.48
N ILE A 365 -4.35 -6.14 16.32
CA ILE A 365 -5.19 -7.27 15.91
C ILE A 365 -4.62 -7.90 14.64
N GLU A 366 -4.42 -9.22 14.64
CA GLU A 366 -4.16 -9.94 13.41
C GLU A 366 -5.47 -10.16 12.66
N ARG A 367 -5.57 -9.61 11.44
CA ARG A 367 -6.73 -9.75 10.56
C ARG A 367 -6.52 -10.80 9.46
N ASN A 368 -7.56 -11.10 8.72
CA ASN A 368 -7.45 -11.86 7.49
C ASN A 368 -6.84 -10.98 6.38
N TRP A 369 -6.32 -11.64 5.33
CA TRP A 369 -5.94 -10.99 4.08
C TRP A 369 -7.14 -10.31 3.41
N VAL A 370 -6.84 -9.34 2.56
CA VAL A 370 -7.83 -8.61 1.75
C VAL A 370 -7.51 -8.71 0.26
N THR A 371 -8.51 -8.47 -0.58
CA THR A 371 -8.37 -8.50 -2.05
C THR A 371 -8.06 -7.12 -2.64
N GLY A 372 -7.98 -6.08 -1.84
CA GLY A 372 -7.38 -4.79 -2.21
C GLY A 372 -5.92 -4.98 -2.60
N SER A 373 -5.34 -4.03 -3.30
CA SER A 373 -3.95 -4.04 -3.73
C SER A 373 -3.28 -2.73 -3.37
N GLU A 374 -1.94 -2.75 -3.26
CA GLU A 374 -1.13 -1.63 -2.78
C GLU A 374 0.26 -1.70 -3.42
N ASP A 375 0.73 -0.59 -3.99
CA ASP A 375 2.03 -0.55 -4.67
C ASP A 375 3.23 -0.55 -3.72
N PHE A 376 3.00 -0.33 -2.41
CA PHE A 376 3.99 -0.60 -1.36
C PHE A 376 4.63 -2.00 -1.49
N SER A 377 3.91 -2.93 -2.08
CA SER A 377 4.36 -4.29 -2.37
C SER A 377 5.72 -4.35 -3.08
N TYR A 378 6.04 -3.39 -3.93
CA TYR A 378 7.31 -3.32 -4.65
C TYR A 378 8.53 -3.08 -3.76
N TYR A 379 8.36 -2.34 -2.65
CA TYR A 379 9.46 -2.14 -1.69
C TYR A 379 9.90 -3.45 -1.04
N GLY A 380 8.96 -4.39 -0.88
CA GLY A 380 9.24 -5.74 -0.39
C GLY A 380 10.24 -6.53 -1.22
N LEU A 381 10.43 -6.19 -2.49
CA LEU A 381 11.48 -6.77 -3.34
C LEU A 381 12.89 -6.34 -2.93
N LYS A 382 13.03 -5.18 -2.29
CA LYS A 382 14.32 -4.54 -1.98
C LYS A 382 14.76 -4.72 -0.54
N ALA A 383 13.82 -4.70 0.42
CA ALA A 383 14.09 -4.86 1.84
C ALA A 383 12.96 -5.63 2.54
N PRO A 384 13.17 -6.22 3.72
CA PRO A 384 12.07 -6.63 4.59
C PRO A 384 11.11 -5.47 4.81
N SER A 385 9.81 -5.69 4.56
CA SER A 385 8.82 -4.64 4.65
C SER A 385 7.57 -5.10 5.40
N VAL A 386 6.91 -4.15 6.07
CA VAL A 386 5.63 -4.38 6.76
C VAL A 386 4.68 -3.25 6.44
N PHE A 387 3.47 -3.61 6.03
CA PHE A 387 2.35 -2.72 5.82
C PHE A 387 1.24 -3.03 6.83
N LEU A 388 0.69 -2.00 7.45
CA LEU A 388 -0.26 -2.09 8.56
C LEU A 388 -1.52 -1.33 8.21
N ASN A 389 -2.65 -1.65 8.87
CA ASN A 389 -3.85 -0.84 8.80
C ASN A 389 -4.03 -0.08 10.10
N LEU A 390 -4.35 1.22 10.00
CA LEU A 390 -4.60 2.12 11.11
C LEU A 390 -6.08 2.49 11.17
N GLY A 391 -6.71 2.42 12.33
CA GLY A 391 -8.13 2.76 12.49
C GLY A 391 -8.43 4.24 12.27
N GLY A 392 -9.43 4.51 11.42
CA GLY A 392 -9.98 5.82 11.10
C GLY A 392 -11.49 5.92 11.30
N MET A 393 -12.19 4.85 11.69
CA MET A 393 -13.62 4.85 11.97
C MET A 393 -13.89 5.43 13.37
N PRO A 394 -14.88 6.33 13.53
CA PRO A 394 -15.31 6.80 14.85
C PRO A 394 -15.71 5.63 15.77
N LYS A 395 -15.41 5.78 17.07
CA LYS A 395 -15.73 4.75 18.06
C LYS A 395 -17.23 4.42 18.12
N GLY A 396 -17.52 3.12 18.16
CA GLY A 396 -18.88 2.63 18.30
C GLY A 396 -19.69 2.62 17.01
N ASN A 397 -19.12 3.03 15.87
CA ASN A 397 -19.77 2.92 14.58
C ASN A 397 -19.75 1.48 14.08
N ASP A 398 -20.71 1.16 13.19
CA ASP A 398 -20.79 -0.12 12.52
C ASP A 398 -19.85 -0.18 11.30
N PRO A 399 -18.85 -1.07 11.28
CA PRO A 399 -17.94 -1.19 10.15
C PRO A 399 -18.63 -1.43 8.80
N GLN A 400 -19.80 -2.10 8.81
CA GLN A 400 -20.55 -2.39 7.58
C GLN A 400 -21.23 -1.14 6.99
N LYS A 401 -21.33 -0.06 7.77
CA LYS A 401 -21.90 1.23 7.36
C LYS A 401 -20.86 2.32 7.19
N ALA A 402 -19.58 2.01 7.41
CA ALA A 402 -18.50 2.95 7.21
C ALA A 402 -18.45 3.38 5.74
N PRO A 403 -18.20 4.67 5.45
CA PRO A 403 -18.02 5.13 4.08
C PRO A 403 -16.81 4.43 3.46
N ALA A 404 -17.01 3.75 2.34
CA ALA A 404 -15.94 3.02 1.67
C ALA A 404 -14.88 3.97 1.09
N HIS A 405 -13.64 3.50 1.05
CA HIS A 405 -12.59 4.14 0.25
C HIS A 405 -13.02 4.29 -1.20
N HIS A 406 -12.46 5.26 -1.92
CA HIS A 406 -12.75 5.59 -3.32
C HIS A 406 -14.22 6.01 -3.56
N THR A 407 -14.90 6.53 -2.53
CA THR A 407 -16.24 7.09 -2.67
C THR A 407 -16.28 8.57 -2.29
N ALA A 408 -17.26 9.27 -2.84
CA ALA A 408 -17.47 10.70 -2.57
C ALA A 408 -17.86 11.02 -1.10
N ASP A 409 -18.24 10.00 -0.34
CA ASP A 409 -18.66 10.08 1.05
C ASP A 409 -17.57 9.59 2.03
N PHE A 410 -16.36 9.29 1.54
CA PHE A 410 -15.25 8.82 2.35
C PHE A 410 -14.95 9.80 3.50
N PHE A 411 -14.81 9.26 4.70
CA PHE A 411 -14.55 10.03 5.91
C PHE A 411 -13.74 9.20 6.91
N ILE A 412 -12.82 9.88 7.63
CA ILE A 412 -12.09 9.31 8.76
C ILE A 412 -12.16 10.24 9.98
N ASP A 413 -12.10 9.65 11.15
CA ASP A 413 -11.93 10.35 12.44
C ASP A 413 -10.43 10.62 12.70
N GLU A 414 -10.07 11.88 12.78
CA GLU A 414 -8.69 12.35 12.96
C GLU A 414 -8.05 11.91 14.29
N SER A 415 -8.84 11.50 15.27
CA SER A 415 -8.33 11.05 16.59
C SER A 415 -7.47 9.76 16.47
N GLY A 416 -7.61 9.00 15.39
CA GLY A 416 -6.77 7.83 15.09
C GLY A 416 -5.33 8.17 14.73
N MET A 417 -5.07 9.39 14.21
CA MET A 417 -3.77 9.81 13.69
C MET A 417 -2.64 9.74 14.73
N LYS A 418 -2.95 10.11 15.98
CA LYS A 418 -1.98 10.04 17.07
C LYS A 418 -1.46 8.64 17.34
N THR A 419 -2.27 7.61 17.14
CA THR A 419 -1.85 6.20 17.24
C THR A 419 -0.80 5.87 16.18
N GLY A 420 -0.99 6.32 14.95
CA GLY A 420 -0.01 6.16 13.86
C GLY A 420 1.32 6.86 14.14
N ILE A 421 1.27 8.10 14.67
CA ILE A 421 2.47 8.84 15.07
C ILE A 421 3.27 8.06 16.12
N LYS A 422 2.60 7.59 17.19
CA LYS A 422 3.24 6.80 18.24
C LYS A 422 3.82 5.49 17.70
N ALA A 423 3.08 4.80 16.82
CA ALA A 423 3.51 3.54 16.25
C ALA A 423 4.79 3.70 15.43
N PHE A 424 4.86 4.63 14.50
CA PHE A 424 6.07 4.87 13.71
C PHE A 424 7.26 5.25 14.58
N CYS A 425 7.10 6.18 15.53
CA CYS A 425 8.18 6.58 16.43
C CYS A 425 8.70 5.40 17.25
N ASN A 426 7.81 4.59 17.87
CA ASN A 426 8.21 3.42 18.65
C ASN A 426 8.90 2.35 17.79
N ILE A 427 8.40 2.09 16.55
CA ILE A 427 9.02 1.17 15.61
C ILE A 427 10.46 1.59 15.29
N VAL A 428 10.67 2.88 14.97
CA VAL A 428 12.01 3.40 14.65
C VAL A 428 12.98 3.16 15.81
N PHE A 429 12.61 3.55 17.02
CA PHE A 429 13.49 3.38 18.17
C PHE A 429 13.79 1.93 18.50
N ASP A 430 12.78 1.06 18.45
CA ASP A 430 12.98 -0.36 18.74
C ASP A 430 13.85 -1.01 17.66
N TYR A 431 13.55 -0.77 16.38
CA TYR A 431 14.31 -1.32 15.28
C TYR A 431 15.79 -0.93 15.35
N MET A 432 16.06 0.35 15.61
CA MET A 432 17.43 0.87 15.73
C MET A 432 18.20 0.36 16.97
N ASN A 433 17.49 -0.10 17.98
CA ASN A 433 18.10 -0.64 19.21
C ASN A 433 18.22 -2.17 19.22
N MET A 434 17.71 -2.85 18.18
CA MET A 434 17.89 -4.30 18.05
C MET A 434 19.37 -4.66 17.84
N PRO A 435 19.84 -5.79 18.38
CA PRO A 435 21.16 -6.32 18.03
C PRO A 435 21.26 -6.48 16.52
N ALA A 436 22.39 -6.06 15.93
CA ALA A 436 22.65 -6.34 14.54
C ALA A 436 22.51 -7.86 14.32
N THR A 437 21.57 -8.24 13.47
CA THR A 437 21.47 -9.65 13.03
C THR A 437 22.75 -9.96 12.27
N THR A 438 23.60 -10.81 12.84
CA THR A 438 24.68 -11.45 12.06
C THR A 438 23.99 -12.10 10.87
N ASN A 439 24.24 -11.57 9.67
CA ASN A 439 23.77 -12.12 8.42
C ASN A 439 24.22 -13.58 8.28
N GLN A 440 23.49 -14.52 8.86
CA GLN A 440 23.37 -15.84 8.28
C GLN A 440 22.36 -15.67 7.15
N SER A 441 22.86 -15.68 5.92
CA SER A 441 22.09 -15.71 4.69
C SER A 441 21.17 -16.94 4.68
N SER A 442 20.07 -16.89 5.42
CA SER A 442 18.89 -17.65 5.05
C SER A 442 18.28 -16.89 3.86
N GLN A 443 18.74 -17.24 2.66
CA GLN A 443 17.93 -17.06 1.46
C GLN A 443 16.72 -18.01 1.62
N THR A 444 15.82 -17.70 2.53
CA THR A 444 14.41 -18.08 2.36
C THR A 444 14.00 -17.42 1.07
N LYS A 445 13.86 -18.22 0.00
CA LYS A 445 13.31 -17.77 -1.28
C LYS A 445 12.06 -17.00 -0.93
N LYS A 446 12.13 -15.66 -1.04
CA LYS A 446 10.94 -14.83 -0.93
C LYS A 446 9.92 -15.37 -1.93
N PRO A 447 8.63 -15.44 -1.62
CA PRO A 447 7.59 -15.99 -2.52
C PRO A 447 7.24 -15.03 -3.66
N PHE A 448 8.26 -14.36 -4.25
CA PHE A 448 8.11 -13.46 -5.40
C PHE A 448 8.66 -14.12 -6.66
#